data_974f7182d3ae9dfa29d5e0abd1d11b35
#
_entry.id   974f7182d3ae9dfa29d5e0abd1d11b35
#
_cell.length_a   1.000
_cell.length_b   1.000
_cell.length_c   1.000
_cell.angle_alpha   90.00
_cell.angle_beta   90.00
_cell.angle_gamma   90.00
#
_symmetry.space_group_name_H-M   'P 1'
#
loop_
_entity.id
_entity.type
_entity.pdbx_description
1 polymer ?
#
loop_
_entity_poly.entity_id
_entity_poly.type
_entity_poly.pdbx_seq_one_letter_code
_entity_poly.pdbx_strand_id
1 'polypeptide(L)'
;MEDIDPDHMTLLGELLNEIAHNIIRHCPAGCEFDCSVMLHDDVAEVTQYNSVTHPADKSETAVSTHMGLGLCRDRLLHIGGMLRTEVEDGTWMLYARMPLTHQT
;
A
#
# COMPACT_ATOMS: atom_id res chain seq x y z
N MET A 1 -20.09 -18.34 3.07
CA MET A 1 -19.13 -17.25 2.94
C MET A 1 -19.12 -16.38 4.20
N GLU A 2 -17.97 -16.14 4.75
CA GLU A 2 -17.84 -15.31 5.94
C GLU A 2 -18.15 -13.86 5.65
N ASP A 3 -18.70 -13.17 6.64
CA ASP A 3 -19.00 -11.76 6.48
C ASP A 3 -17.71 -10.95 6.51
N ILE A 4 -17.62 -10.02 5.57
CA ILE A 4 -16.49 -9.09 5.52
C ILE A 4 -16.68 -8.04 6.60
N ASP A 5 -15.63 -7.80 7.38
CA ASP A 5 -15.66 -6.78 8.41
C ASP A 5 -15.65 -5.39 7.76
N PRO A 6 -16.65 -4.54 8.03
CA PRO A 6 -16.69 -3.21 7.43
C PRO A 6 -15.48 -2.34 7.78
N ASP A 7 -14.92 -2.51 8.97
CA ASP A 7 -13.73 -1.75 9.35
C ASP A 7 -12.52 -2.17 8.52
N HIS A 8 -12.44 -3.46 8.18
CA HIS A 8 -11.36 -3.97 7.32
C HIS A 8 -11.52 -3.42 5.90
N MET A 9 -12.75 -3.34 5.40
CA MET A 9 -12.98 -2.76 4.08
C MET A 9 -12.65 -1.27 4.06
N THR A 10 -12.96 -0.56 5.12
CA THR A 10 -12.59 0.85 5.23
C THR A 10 -11.08 1.02 5.21
N LEU A 11 -10.37 0.17 5.93
CA LEU A 11 -8.90 0.21 5.96
C LEU A 11 -8.32 -0.08 4.58
N LEU A 12 -8.88 -1.07 3.87
CA LEU A 12 -8.43 -1.36 2.52
C LEU A 12 -8.62 -0.13 1.61
N GLY A 13 -9.75 0.54 1.71
CA GLY A 13 -10.00 1.75 0.94
C GLY A 13 -9.01 2.86 1.28
N GLU A 14 -8.70 3.03 2.55
CA GLU A 14 -7.71 4.03 2.97
C GLU A 14 -6.32 3.69 2.43
N LEU A 15 -5.95 2.41 2.45
CA LEU A 15 -4.68 1.97 1.89
C LEU A 15 -4.60 2.25 0.40
N LEU A 16 -5.65 1.91 -0.34
CA LEU A 16 -5.68 2.16 -1.79
C LEU A 16 -5.61 3.65 -2.09
N ASN A 17 -6.25 4.46 -1.27
CA ASN A 17 -6.19 5.91 -1.41
C ASN A 17 -4.77 6.46 -1.19
N GLU A 18 -4.08 5.94 -0.18
CA GLU A 18 -2.69 6.31 0.08
C GLU A 18 -1.77 5.89 -1.07
N ILE A 19 -2.00 4.71 -1.62
CA ILE A 19 -1.24 4.24 -2.77
C ILE A 19 -1.45 5.17 -3.97
N ALA A 20 -2.71 5.54 -4.23
CA ALA A 20 -3.02 6.45 -5.33
C ALA A 20 -2.33 7.81 -5.16
N HIS A 21 -2.35 8.35 -3.96
CA HIS A 21 -1.65 9.60 -3.66
C HIS A 21 -0.15 9.47 -3.88
N ASN A 22 0.43 8.35 -3.50
CA ASN A 22 1.86 8.12 -3.72
C ASN A 22 2.20 8.06 -5.20
N ILE A 23 1.37 7.41 -5.99
CA ILE A 23 1.59 7.35 -7.43
C ILE A 23 1.53 8.75 -8.03
N ILE A 24 0.51 9.52 -7.68
CA ILE A 24 0.35 10.87 -8.20
C ILE A 24 1.53 11.75 -7.79
N ARG A 25 1.99 11.63 -6.58
CA ARG A 25 3.05 12.49 -6.04
C ARG A 25 4.44 12.13 -6.56
N HIS A 26 4.71 10.85 -6.73
CA HIS A 26 6.08 10.37 -6.99
C HIS A 26 6.28 9.74 -8.36
N CYS A 27 5.23 9.63 -9.14
CA CYS A 27 5.30 9.08 -10.47
C CYS A 27 4.94 10.17 -11.48
N PRO A 28 5.93 10.93 -11.98
CA PRO A 28 5.64 12.02 -12.92
C PRO A 28 5.11 11.47 -14.23
N ALA A 29 4.61 12.39 -15.07
CA ALA A 29 4.08 12.02 -16.38
C ALA A 29 5.12 11.20 -17.16
N GLY A 30 4.70 10.06 -17.68
CA GLY A 30 5.57 9.15 -18.40
C GLY A 30 6.22 8.08 -17.54
N CYS A 31 6.08 8.16 -16.23
CA CYS A 31 6.57 7.13 -15.33
C CYS A 31 5.69 5.88 -15.45
N GLU A 32 6.32 4.73 -15.30
CA GLU A 32 5.57 3.48 -15.32
C GLU A 32 5.15 3.10 -13.91
N PHE A 33 3.92 2.64 -13.77
CA PHE A 33 3.44 2.14 -12.49
C PHE A 33 2.46 1.00 -12.73
N ASP A 34 2.28 0.19 -11.69
CA ASP A 34 1.34 -0.91 -11.72
C ASP A 34 0.79 -1.09 -10.32
N CYS A 35 -0.47 -1.40 -10.22
CA CYS A 35 -1.11 -1.66 -8.93
C CYS A 35 -2.13 -2.77 -9.15
N SER A 36 -2.08 -3.78 -8.31
CA SER A 36 -3.04 -4.88 -8.40
C SER A 36 -3.55 -5.24 -7.01
N VAL A 37 -4.79 -5.70 -6.98
CA VAL A 37 -5.44 -6.18 -5.78
C VAL A 37 -5.95 -7.57 -6.07
N MET A 38 -5.56 -8.54 -5.26
CA MET A 38 -6.01 -9.91 -5.39
C MET A 38 -6.78 -10.31 -4.14
N LEU A 39 -7.92 -10.95 -4.36
CA LEU A 39 -8.76 -11.43 -3.27
C LEU A 39 -8.78 -12.95 -3.31
N HIS A 40 -8.40 -13.59 -2.21
CA HIS A 40 -8.47 -15.04 -2.11
C HIS A 40 -8.53 -15.44 -0.64
N ASP A 41 -9.33 -16.45 -0.36
CA ASP A 41 -9.46 -17.01 1.00
C ASP A 41 -9.73 -15.94 2.06
N ASP A 42 -10.59 -14.99 1.74
CA ASP A 42 -10.95 -13.87 2.64
C ASP A 42 -9.76 -12.98 2.99
N VAL A 43 -8.75 -12.94 2.11
CA VAL A 43 -7.57 -12.11 2.26
C VAL A 43 -7.44 -11.22 1.03
N ALA A 44 -7.08 -9.98 1.25
CA ALA A 44 -6.72 -9.06 0.18
C ALA A 44 -5.22 -8.90 0.14
N GLU A 45 -4.63 -9.03 -1.05
CA GLU A 45 -3.22 -8.75 -1.28
C GLU A 45 -3.12 -7.61 -2.27
N VAL A 46 -2.34 -6.60 -1.91
CA VAL A 46 -2.15 -5.42 -2.74
C VAL A 46 -0.68 -5.32 -3.09
N THR A 47 -0.38 -5.18 -4.38
CA THR A 47 0.98 -4.94 -4.84
C THR A 47 0.98 -3.67 -5.68
N GLN A 48 2.05 -2.90 -5.56
CA GLN A 48 2.18 -1.66 -6.30
C GLN A 48 3.64 -1.44 -6.65
N TYR A 49 3.91 -1.03 -7.89
CA TYR A 49 5.25 -0.71 -8.37
C TYR A 49 5.21 0.62 -9.09
N ASN A 50 6.27 1.40 -8.94
CA ASN A 50 6.47 2.54 -9.82
C ASN A 50 7.96 2.86 -9.90
N SER A 51 8.37 3.45 -11.02
CA SER A 51 9.75 3.84 -11.17
C SER A 51 10.05 5.09 -10.33
N VAL A 52 11.27 5.17 -9.84
CA VAL A 52 11.74 6.30 -9.05
C VAL A 52 12.82 6.99 -9.87
N THR A 53 12.57 8.24 -10.27
CA THR A 53 13.42 8.90 -11.24
C THR A 53 14.65 9.57 -10.66
N HIS A 54 14.57 10.10 -9.43
CA HIS A 54 15.68 10.85 -8.85
C HIS A 54 15.94 10.47 -7.41
N PRO A 55 17.21 10.19 -7.06
CA PRO A 55 17.54 9.91 -5.65
C PRO A 55 17.20 11.05 -4.70
N ALA A 56 17.27 12.29 -5.17
CA ALA A 56 16.93 13.45 -4.35
C ALA A 56 15.45 13.46 -3.97
N ASP A 57 14.61 13.01 -4.87
CA ASP A 57 13.17 12.93 -4.59
C ASP A 57 12.86 11.92 -3.51
N LYS A 58 13.73 10.95 -3.36
CA LYS A 58 13.56 9.90 -2.35
C LYS A 58 13.51 10.42 -0.94
N SER A 59 14.37 11.36 -0.57
CA SER A 59 14.42 11.82 0.81
C SER A 59 13.19 12.64 1.18
N GLU A 60 12.70 13.47 0.28
CA GLU A 60 11.48 14.22 0.51
C GLU A 60 10.28 13.28 0.49
N THR A 61 10.31 12.35 -0.44
CA THR A 61 9.27 11.33 -0.58
C THR A 61 9.13 10.53 0.69
N ALA A 62 10.25 10.09 1.26
CA ALA A 62 10.24 9.27 2.45
C ALA A 62 9.55 9.98 3.62
N VAL A 63 9.80 11.27 3.77
CA VAL A 63 9.22 12.04 4.88
C VAL A 63 7.71 12.18 4.72
N SER A 64 7.24 12.57 3.54
CA SER A 64 5.81 12.79 3.32
C SER A 64 5.01 11.48 3.24
N THR A 65 5.64 10.42 2.75
CA THR A 65 4.97 9.12 2.59
C THR A 65 4.82 8.38 3.89
N HIS A 66 5.78 8.55 4.81
CA HIS A 66 5.79 7.80 6.06
C HIS A 66 4.56 8.04 6.92
N MET A 67 3.96 9.21 6.88
CA MET A 67 2.81 9.48 7.74
C MET A 67 1.60 8.65 7.35
N GLY A 68 1.26 8.63 6.07
CA GLY A 68 0.10 7.88 5.60
C GLY A 68 0.31 6.37 5.62
N LEU A 69 1.39 5.91 4.98
CA LEU A 69 1.66 4.49 4.89
C LEU A 69 2.05 3.89 6.24
N GLY A 70 2.75 4.65 7.07
CA GLY A 70 3.09 4.16 8.40
C GLY A 70 1.86 3.91 9.25
N LEU A 71 0.88 4.78 9.16
CA LEU A 71 -0.37 4.62 9.89
C LEU A 71 -1.14 3.41 9.38
N CYS A 72 -1.19 3.24 8.06
CA CYS A 72 -1.82 2.06 7.46
C CYS A 72 -1.12 0.78 7.90
N ARG A 73 0.21 0.80 7.93
CA ARG A 73 0.98 -0.37 8.36
C ARG A 73 0.64 -0.76 9.79
N ASP A 74 0.58 0.23 10.68
CA ASP A 74 0.27 -0.04 12.07
C ASP A 74 -1.13 -0.63 12.22
N ARG A 75 -2.09 -0.09 11.49
CA ARG A 75 -3.46 -0.61 11.53
C ARG A 75 -3.54 -2.02 10.95
N LEU A 76 -2.81 -2.27 9.86
CA LEU A 76 -2.79 -3.60 9.27
C LEU A 76 -2.20 -4.63 10.23
N LEU A 77 -1.09 -4.28 10.88
CA LEU A 77 -0.48 -5.16 11.86
C LEU A 77 -1.45 -5.48 12.99
N HIS A 78 -2.25 -4.51 13.39
CA HIS A 78 -3.20 -4.67 14.47
C HIS A 78 -4.30 -5.70 14.15
N ILE A 79 -4.64 -5.86 12.88
CA ILE A 79 -5.68 -6.81 12.47
C ILE A 79 -5.11 -8.09 11.87
N GLY A 80 -3.82 -8.32 12.02
CA GLY A 80 -3.19 -9.54 11.52
C GLY A 80 -2.69 -9.45 10.09
N GLY A 81 -2.62 -8.26 9.54
CA GLY A 81 -2.08 -8.04 8.21
C GLY A 81 -0.64 -7.56 8.24
N MET A 82 -0.16 -7.09 7.10
CA MET A 82 1.19 -6.56 7.01
C MET A 82 1.29 -5.58 5.83
N LEU A 83 2.28 -4.70 5.91
CA LEU A 83 2.60 -3.80 4.82
C LEU A 83 4.12 -3.64 4.77
N ARG A 84 4.68 -3.77 3.59
CA ARG A 84 6.11 -3.68 3.39
C ARG A 84 6.40 -2.85 2.15
N THR A 85 7.42 -2.01 2.22
CA THR A 85 7.86 -1.20 1.09
C THR A 85 9.36 -1.38 0.89
N GLU A 86 9.78 -1.31 -0.37
CA GLU A 86 11.19 -1.43 -0.74
C GLU A 86 11.48 -0.57 -1.95
N VAL A 87 12.72 -0.14 -2.06
CA VAL A 87 13.23 0.49 -3.28
C VAL A 87 14.42 -0.32 -3.74
N GLU A 88 14.37 -0.80 -4.97
CA GLU A 88 15.42 -1.61 -5.52
C GLU A 88 15.58 -1.28 -7.01
N ASP A 89 16.80 -0.98 -7.43
CA ASP A 89 17.11 -0.71 -8.84
C ASP A 89 16.21 0.35 -9.46
N GLY A 90 15.95 1.42 -8.71
CA GLY A 90 15.10 2.50 -9.21
C GLY A 90 13.63 2.20 -9.28
N THR A 91 13.20 1.14 -8.60
CA THR A 91 11.79 0.77 -8.54
C THR A 91 11.32 0.79 -7.09
N TRP A 92 10.23 1.50 -6.86
CA TRP A 92 9.51 1.48 -5.59
C TRP A 92 8.54 0.32 -5.63
N MET A 93 8.51 -0.46 -4.55
CA MET A 93 7.60 -1.60 -4.45
C MET A 93 6.87 -1.55 -3.12
N LEU A 94 5.59 -1.85 -3.16
CA LEU A 94 4.77 -1.97 -1.97
C LEU A 94 4.03 -3.30 -2.01
N TYR A 95 4.03 -4.01 -0.90
CA TYR A 95 3.23 -5.21 -0.75
C TYR A 95 2.46 -5.11 0.56
N ALA A 96 1.16 -5.34 0.50
CA ALA A 96 0.31 -5.36 1.67
C ALA A 96 -0.60 -6.57 1.63
N ARG A 97 -0.88 -7.10 2.79
CA ARG A 97 -1.78 -8.24 2.94
C ARG A 97 -2.67 -7.99 4.14
N MET A 98 -3.95 -8.25 3.99
CA MET A 98 -4.87 -8.04 5.11
C MET A 98 -6.03 -9.02 5.08
N PRO A 99 -6.45 -9.51 6.23
CA PRO A 99 -7.68 -10.29 6.30
C PRO A 99 -8.88 -9.39 6.06
N LEU A 100 -9.89 -9.90 5.38
CA LEU A 100 -11.12 -9.17 5.13
C LEU A 100 -12.20 -9.49 6.17
N THR A 101 -12.05 -10.62 6.86
CA THR A 101 -12.99 -11.01 7.88
C THR A 101 -12.39 -10.79 9.26
N HIS A 102 -13.25 -10.61 10.24
CA HIS A 102 -12.80 -10.42 11.61
C HIS A 102 -12.16 -11.71 12.13
N GLN A 103 -10.93 -11.59 12.65
CA GLN A 103 -10.21 -12.72 13.23
C GLN A 103 -10.45 -12.75 14.73
N THR A 104 -10.98 -13.85 15.22
CA THR A 104 -11.22 -14.04 16.65
C THR A 104 -10.20 -14.96 17.27
#